data_00867c8d2194391e6f48c9c95f93236d
#
_entry.id   00867c8d2194391e6f48c9c95f93236d
#
_cell.length_a   1.000
_cell.length_b   1.000
_cell.length_c   1.000
_cell.angle_alpha   90.00
_cell.angle_beta   90.00
_cell.angle_gamma   90.00
#
_symmetry.space_group_name_H-M   'P 1'
#
loop_
_entity.id
_entity.type
_entity.pdbx_description
1 polymer ?
#
loop_
_entity_poly.entity_id
_entity_poly.type
_entity_poly.pdbx_seq_one_letter_code
_entity_poly.pdbx_strand_id
1 'polypeptide(L)'
;MDTKLPLPQVKPEAAGMSSERLARIRPALQSFIDRKQTPNFVTLVAREGKIVHFEAQGWADYESKKPVAKDSIFRLYSDTKPITGVAALILCEEGLLNLNDPVSKYLPSFKNPLIVQHTRVRQGPPDISNTLPTRREITIRD
;
A
#
# COMPACT_ATOMS: atom_id res chain seq x y z
N MET A 1 -11.83 -12.08 -18.19
CA MET A 1 -10.82 -12.94 -17.52
C MET A 1 -11.38 -13.32 -16.17
N ASP A 2 -11.65 -14.61 -15.95
CA ASP A 2 -11.98 -15.11 -14.62
C ASP A 2 -10.72 -15.03 -13.76
N THR A 3 -10.58 -13.95 -13.01
CA THR A 3 -9.49 -13.81 -12.05
C THR A 3 -9.77 -14.71 -10.86
N LYS A 4 -9.30 -15.96 -10.95
CA LYS A 4 -9.34 -16.89 -9.83
C LYS A 4 -8.54 -16.28 -8.69
N LEU A 5 -9.23 -15.83 -7.65
CA LEU A 5 -8.59 -15.30 -6.45
C LEU A 5 -7.69 -16.38 -5.82
N PRO A 6 -6.49 -16.03 -5.33
CA PRO A 6 -5.56 -16.99 -4.74
C PRO A 6 -6.10 -17.64 -3.45
N LEU A 7 -7.09 -17.01 -2.79
CA LEU A 7 -7.73 -17.50 -1.58
C LEU A 7 -9.18 -17.91 -1.85
N PRO A 8 -9.67 -18.97 -1.21
CA PRO A 8 -11.06 -19.38 -1.34
C PRO A 8 -12.01 -18.36 -0.71
N GLN A 9 -13.13 -18.11 -1.38
CA GLN A 9 -14.20 -17.28 -0.84
C GLN A 9 -15.21 -18.17 -0.11
N VAL A 10 -15.54 -17.80 1.13
CA VAL A 10 -16.47 -18.55 1.99
C VAL A 10 -17.51 -17.61 2.63
N LYS A 11 -18.56 -18.19 3.20
CA LYS A 11 -19.49 -17.43 4.05
C LYS A 11 -18.74 -16.96 5.29
N PRO A 12 -18.98 -15.73 5.78
CA PRO A 12 -18.32 -15.17 6.97
C PRO A 12 -18.34 -16.09 8.20
N GLU A 13 -19.47 -16.75 8.44
CA GLU A 13 -19.67 -17.66 9.57
C GLU A 13 -18.72 -18.85 9.54
N ALA A 14 -18.33 -19.33 8.35
CA ALA A 14 -17.35 -20.41 8.18
C ALA A 14 -15.92 -20.04 8.58
N ALA A 15 -15.67 -18.74 8.77
CA ALA A 15 -14.41 -18.20 9.29
C ALA A 15 -14.61 -17.46 10.64
N GLY A 16 -15.72 -17.73 11.36
CA GLY A 16 -16.02 -17.13 12.66
C GLY A 16 -16.28 -15.62 12.61
N MET A 17 -16.81 -15.12 11.48
CA MET A 17 -17.20 -13.72 11.31
C MET A 17 -18.71 -13.61 11.06
N SER A 18 -19.27 -12.43 11.34
CA SER A 18 -20.72 -12.17 11.17
C SER A 18 -21.00 -11.52 9.82
N SER A 19 -21.84 -12.15 9.01
CA SER A 19 -22.36 -11.57 7.76
C SER A 19 -23.10 -10.26 8.00
N GLU A 20 -23.92 -10.18 9.07
CA GLU A 20 -24.65 -8.98 9.45
C GLU A 20 -23.71 -7.80 9.73
N ARG A 21 -22.60 -8.04 10.45
CA ARG A 21 -21.62 -6.99 10.75
C ARG A 21 -20.86 -6.54 9.52
N LEU A 22 -20.46 -7.48 8.65
CA LEU A 22 -19.78 -7.16 7.39
C LEU A 22 -20.69 -6.41 6.42
N ALA A 23 -21.99 -6.70 6.41
CA ALA A 23 -22.96 -5.97 5.60
C ALA A 23 -23.03 -4.46 5.90
N ARG A 24 -22.54 -4.02 7.07
CA ARG A 24 -22.46 -2.58 7.43
C ARG A 24 -21.40 -1.82 6.65
N ILE A 25 -20.43 -2.50 6.05
CA ILE A 25 -19.35 -1.87 5.28
C ILE A 25 -19.94 -1.10 4.09
N ARG A 26 -20.79 -1.74 3.31
CA ARG A 26 -21.32 -1.16 2.08
C ARG A 26 -22.08 0.17 2.31
N PRO A 27 -23.10 0.25 3.19
CA PRO A 27 -23.83 1.50 3.42
C PRO A 27 -22.95 2.59 4.05
N ALA A 28 -22.00 2.23 4.92
CA ALA A 28 -21.05 3.18 5.49
C ALA A 28 -20.21 3.86 4.42
N LEU A 29 -19.65 3.09 3.48
CA LEU A 29 -18.83 3.61 2.39
C LEU A 29 -19.66 4.33 1.32
N GLN A 30 -20.92 3.89 1.08
CA GLN A 30 -21.80 4.54 0.13
C GLN A 30 -22.02 6.02 0.47
N SER A 31 -22.09 6.35 1.75
CA SER A 31 -22.26 7.74 2.21
C SER A 31 -21.12 8.69 1.75
N PHE A 32 -19.92 8.18 1.54
CA PHE A 32 -18.79 8.97 1.03
C PHE A 32 -18.89 9.18 -0.48
N ILE A 33 -19.41 8.18 -1.21
CA ILE A 33 -19.67 8.28 -2.66
C ILE A 33 -20.79 9.28 -2.92
N ASP A 34 -21.88 9.19 -2.17
CA ASP A 34 -23.05 10.08 -2.30
C ASP A 34 -22.69 11.54 -2.02
N ARG A 35 -21.81 11.79 -1.07
CA ARG A 35 -21.25 13.11 -0.76
C ARG A 35 -20.13 13.54 -1.70
N LYS A 36 -19.80 12.75 -2.72
CA LYS A 36 -18.71 13.00 -3.69
C LYS A 36 -17.33 13.21 -3.05
N GLN A 37 -17.10 12.62 -1.89
CA GLN A 37 -15.79 12.67 -1.19
C GLN A 37 -14.80 11.69 -1.79
N THR A 38 -15.29 10.59 -2.37
CA THR A 38 -14.50 9.63 -3.14
C THR A 38 -15.37 9.02 -4.24
N PRO A 39 -14.81 8.66 -5.39
CA PRO A 39 -15.58 8.07 -6.48
C PRO A 39 -15.96 6.62 -6.25
N ASN A 40 -15.14 5.85 -5.51
CA ASN A 40 -15.33 4.41 -5.40
C ASN A 40 -14.58 3.79 -4.22
N PHE A 41 -14.91 2.52 -3.97
CA PHE A 41 -14.19 1.62 -3.08
C PHE A 41 -14.15 0.20 -3.66
N VAL A 42 -13.04 -0.48 -3.43
CA VAL A 42 -12.95 -1.95 -3.49
C VAL A 42 -12.48 -2.41 -2.12
N THR A 43 -13.31 -3.23 -1.46
CA THR A 43 -13.06 -3.70 -0.10
C THR A 43 -12.92 -5.21 -0.06
N LEU A 44 -11.91 -5.70 0.66
CA LEU A 44 -11.68 -7.11 0.87
C LEU A 44 -11.39 -7.36 2.35
N VAL A 45 -12.04 -8.36 2.92
CA VAL A 45 -11.72 -8.89 4.26
C VAL A 45 -11.43 -10.38 4.12
N ALA A 46 -10.29 -10.80 4.66
CA ALA A 46 -9.91 -12.20 4.74
C ALA A 46 -9.61 -12.59 6.20
N ARG A 47 -9.91 -13.82 6.57
CA ARG A 47 -9.59 -14.41 7.86
C ARG A 47 -9.22 -15.88 7.67
N GLU A 48 -8.14 -16.32 8.33
CA GLU A 48 -7.62 -17.70 8.25
C GLU A 48 -7.42 -18.18 6.80
N GLY A 49 -6.86 -17.31 5.94
CA GLY A 49 -6.63 -17.62 4.53
C GLY A 49 -7.90 -17.76 3.68
N LYS A 50 -9.05 -17.26 4.17
CA LYS A 50 -10.34 -17.32 3.45
C LYS A 50 -10.91 -15.92 3.29
N ILE A 51 -11.39 -15.59 2.08
CA ILE A 51 -12.06 -14.32 1.82
C ILE A 51 -13.50 -14.43 2.30
N VAL A 52 -13.91 -13.52 3.17
CA VAL A 52 -15.25 -13.47 3.77
C VAL A 52 -16.06 -12.26 3.30
N HIS A 53 -15.40 -11.28 2.69
CA HIS A 53 -16.03 -10.11 2.07
C HIS A 53 -15.15 -9.64 0.92
N PHE A 54 -15.74 -9.37 -0.23
CA PHE A 54 -15.07 -8.77 -1.37
C PHE A 54 -16.10 -8.06 -2.24
N GLU A 55 -16.12 -6.73 -2.19
CA GLU A 55 -17.08 -5.90 -2.91
C GLU A 55 -16.40 -4.72 -3.60
N ALA A 56 -17.00 -4.32 -4.71
CA ALA A 56 -16.70 -3.07 -5.41
C ALA A 56 -17.96 -2.20 -5.44
N GLN A 57 -17.82 -0.89 -5.20
CA GLN A 57 -18.94 0.07 -5.24
C GLN A 57 -18.47 1.45 -5.70
N GLY A 58 -19.34 2.15 -6.43
CA GLY A 58 -19.05 3.46 -7.02
C GLY A 58 -18.52 3.38 -8.45
N TRP A 59 -17.82 4.41 -8.88
CA TRP A 59 -17.49 4.65 -10.27
C TRP A 59 -15.99 4.64 -10.52
N ALA A 60 -15.55 3.89 -11.52
CA ALA A 60 -14.17 3.98 -12.03
C ALA A 60 -13.97 5.30 -12.81
N ASP A 61 -15.03 5.75 -13.46
CA ASP A 61 -15.11 7.05 -14.12
C ASP A 61 -16.49 7.67 -13.85
N TYR A 62 -16.45 8.86 -13.27
CA TYR A 62 -17.66 9.57 -12.84
C TYR A 62 -18.46 10.12 -14.03
N GLU A 63 -17.78 10.58 -15.09
CA GLU A 63 -18.42 11.22 -16.24
C GLU A 63 -19.15 10.19 -17.09
N SER A 64 -18.50 9.09 -17.43
CA SER A 64 -19.09 8.01 -18.21
C SER A 64 -19.95 7.07 -17.38
N LYS A 65 -20.03 7.26 -16.05
CA LYS A 65 -20.71 6.37 -15.10
C LYS A 65 -20.25 4.91 -15.20
N LYS A 66 -18.98 4.71 -15.56
CA LYS A 66 -18.39 3.38 -15.60
C LYS A 66 -18.21 2.84 -14.18
N PRO A 67 -18.84 1.72 -13.81
CA PRO A 67 -18.72 1.18 -12.47
C PRO A 67 -17.28 0.71 -12.20
N VAL A 68 -16.83 0.82 -10.94
CA VAL A 68 -15.59 0.21 -10.51
C VAL A 68 -15.76 -1.31 -10.42
N ALA A 69 -14.75 -2.06 -10.80
CA ALA A 69 -14.74 -3.52 -10.73
C ALA A 69 -13.77 -4.01 -9.64
N LYS A 70 -13.93 -5.26 -9.20
CA LYS A 70 -13.07 -5.89 -8.18
C LYS A 70 -11.61 -6.01 -8.61
N ASP A 71 -11.35 -6.04 -9.90
CA ASP A 71 -10.05 -6.12 -10.55
C ASP A 71 -9.55 -4.75 -11.10
N SER A 72 -10.21 -3.66 -10.74
CA SER A 72 -9.76 -2.32 -11.10
C SER A 72 -8.37 -2.02 -10.53
N ILE A 73 -7.54 -1.35 -11.31
CA ILE A 73 -6.18 -0.99 -10.92
C ILE A 73 -6.21 0.33 -10.15
N PHE A 74 -5.59 0.34 -8.97
CA PHE A 74 -5.45 1.50 -8.11
C PHE A 74 -3.99 1.93 -7.97
N ARG A 75 -3.76 3.25 -7.84
CA ARG A 75 -2.47 3.75 -7.37
C ARG A 75 -2.36 3.51 -5.87
N LEU A 76 -1.37 2.72 -5.45
CA LEU A 76 -1.20 2.34 -4.06
C LEU A 76 -0.39 3.35 -3.25
N TYR A 77 0.37 4.23 -3.91
CA TYR A 77 1.25 5.20 -3.23
C TYR A 77 2.11 4.50 -2.14
N SER A 78 1.99 4.94 -0.89
CA SER A 78 2.77 4.38 0.23
C SER A 78 2.49 2.91 0.56
N ASP A 79 1.36 2.35 0.14
CA ASP A 79 1.07 0.93 0.29
C ASP A 79 1.99 0.04 -0.57
N THR A 80 2.76 0.65 -1.46
CA THR A 80 3.87 -0.01 -2.18
C THR A 80 5.02 -0.40 -1.24
N LYS A 81 5.21 0.31 -0.10
CA LYS A 81 6.32 0.06 0.84
C LYS A 81 6.33 -1.36 1.41
N PRO A 82 5.21 -1.90 1.94
CA PRO A 82 5.17 -3.28 2.42
C PRO A 82 5.55 -4.30 1.33
N ILE A 83 5.09 -4.07 0.10
CA ILE A 83 5.38 -4.95 -1.04
C ILE A 83 6.88 -4.95 -1.35
N THR A 84 7.48 -3.76 -1.41
CA THR A 84 8.94 -3.59 -1.60
C THR A 84 9.73 -4.20 -0.43
N GLY A 85 9.24 -4.02 0.81
CA GLY A 85 9.85 -4.61 2.00
C GLY A 85 9.87 -6.14 1.94
N VAL A 86 8.75 -6.77 1.56
CA VAL A 86 8.69 -8.23 1.39
C VAL A 86 9.65 -8.69 0.29
N ALA A 87 9.73 -8.00 -0.84
CA ALA A 87 10.69 -8.33 -1.90
C ALA A 87 12.14 -8.27 -1.40
N ALA A 88 12.49 -7.25 -0.60
CA ALA A 88 13.82 -7.15 0.02
C ALA A 88 14.08 -8.31 1.00
N LEU A 89 13.09 -8.72 1.80
CA LEU A 89 13.22 -9.84 2.74
C LEU A 89 13.39 -11.19 2.03
N ILE A 90 12.76 -11.39 0.87
CA ILE A 90 12.98 -12.58 0.04
C ILE A 90 14.46 -12.65 -0.38
N LEU A 91 15.03 -11.54 -0.85
CA LEU A 91 16.45 -11.47 -1.20
C LEU A 91 17.37 -11.71 0.01
N CYS A 92 16.94 -11.31 1.22
CA CYS A 92 17.67 -11.63 2.45
C CYS A 92 17.65 -13.12 2.76
N GLU A 93 16.51 -13.79 2.61
CA GLU A 93 16.37 -15.24 2.80
C GLU A 93 17.23 -16.03 1.81
N GLU A 94 17.38 -15.54 0.59
CA GLU A 94 18.23 -16.10 -0.45
C GLU A 94 19.73 -15.78 -0.24
N GLY A 95 20.09 -14.98 0.77
CA GLY A 95 21.48 -14.58 1.05
C GLY A 95 22.06 -13.57 0.06
N LEU A 96 21.23 -12.97 -0.79
CA LEU A 96 21.64 -11.99 -1.80
C LEU A 96 21.72 -10.56 -1.25
N LEU A 97 21.06 -10.29 -0.13
CA LEU A 97 20.96 -8.99 0.51
C LEU A 97 21.06 -9.14 2.02
N ASN A 98 21.80 -8.24 2.69
CA ASN A 98 21.87 -8.20 4.15
C ASN A 98 21.32 -6.86 4.65
N LEU A 99 20.44 -6.89 5.65
CA LEU A 99 19.82 -5.68 6.21
C LEU A 99 20.84 -4.69 6.81
N ASN A 100 22.01 -5.16 7.23
CA ASN A 100 23.08 -4.31 7.76
C ASN A 100 24.04 -3.79 6.68
N ASP A 101 23.91 -4.25 5.44
CA ASP A 101 24.75 -3.73 4.35
C ASP A 101 24.39 -2.27 4.07
N PRO A 102 25.40 -1.46 3.72
CA PRO A 102 25.13 -0.11 3.24
C PRO A 102 24.42 -0.17 1.89
N VAL A 103 23.43 0.69 1.70
CA VAL A 103 22.70 0.83 0.42
C VAL A 103 23.66 1.09 -0.73
N SER A 104 24.76 1.83 -0.47
CA SER A 104 25.81 2.14 -1.45
C SER A 104 26.53 0.92 -2.04
N LYS A 105 26.47 -0.25 -1.35
CA LYS A 105 26.98 -1.52 -1.87
C LYS A 105 26.23 -1.97 -3.13
N TYR A 106 24.95 -1.70 -3.20
CA TYR A 106 24.05 -2.09 -4.29
C TYR A 106 23.75 -0.92 -5.22
N LEU A 107 23.64 0.28 -4.66
CA LEU A 107 23.35 1.53 -5.37
C LEU A 107 24.45 2.55 -5.08
N PRO A 108 25.54 2.62 -5.90
CA PRO A 108 26.69 3.49 -5.66
C PRO A 108 26.36 4.98 -5.51
N SER A 109 25.23 5.43 -6.08
CA SER A 109 24.75 6.81 -5.94
C SER A 109 24.41 7.20 -4.50
N PHE A 110 24.20 6.22 -3.60
CA PHE A 110 23.95 6.44 -2.17
C PHE A 110 25.23 6.56 -1.33
N LYS A 111 26.40 6.56 -1.97
CA LYS A 111 27.67 6.79 -1.27
C LYS A 111 27.77 8.25 -0.82
N ASN A 112 28.12 8.45 0.47
CA ASN A 112 28.26 9.78 1.08
C ASN A 112 27.00 10.66 0.96
N PRO A 113 25.82 10.20 1.41
CA PRO A 113 24.61 11.00 1.33
C PRO A 113 24.73 12.25 2.20
N LEU A 114 24.02 13.29 1.81
CA LEU A 114 23.91 14.53 2.59
C LEU A 114 22.58 14.57 3.31
N ILE A 115 22.59 15.08 4.55
CA ILE A 115 21.37 15.35 5.33
C ILE A 115 20.98 16.80 5.12
N VAL A 116 19.74 17.05 4.70
CA VAL A 116 19.18 18.40 4.67
C VAL A 116 18.84 18.82 6.09
N GLN A 117 19.47 19.89 6.58
CA GLN A 117 19.15 20.48 7.88
C GLN A 117 17.85 21.28 7.78
N HIS A 118 16.70 20.62 7.96
CA HIS A 118 15.43 21.32 8.06
C HIS A 118 14.72 21.05 9.37
N THR A 119 14.52 22.10 10.13
CA THR A 119 13.76 22.08 11.39
C THR A 119 12.26 22.38 11.20
N ARG A 120 11.81 22.73 9.99
CA ARG A 120 10.39 23.03 9.70
C ARG A 120 10.01 22.56 8.30
N VAL A 121 8.91 21.82 8.19
CA VAL A 121 8.27 21.50 6.92
C VAL A 121 7.80 22.82 6.28
N ARG A 122 8.54 23.31 5.29
CA ARG A 122 8.11 24.41 4.41
C ARG A 122 7.39 23.81 3.22
N GLN A 123 6.28 24.43 2.81
CA GLN A 123 5.68 24.17 1.50
C GLN A 123 6.64 24.70 0.43
N GLY A 124 7.24 23.82 -0.36
CA GLY A 124 8.17 24.16 -1.43
C GLY A 124 9.28 23.11 -1.61
N PRO A 125 10.08 23.20 -2.66
CA PRO A 125 11.22 22.30 -2.85
C PRO A 125 12.20 22.44 -1.68
N PRO A 126 12.88 21.33 -1.26
CA PRO A 126 13.84 21.37 -0.18
C PRO A 126 14.99 22.34 -0.51
N ASP A 127 15.33 23.19 0.43
CA ASP A 127 16.52 24.03 0.33
C ASP A 127 17.75 23.16 0.59
N ILE A 128 18.44 22.79 -0.47
CA ILE A 128 19.66 21.96 -0.42
C ILE A 128 20.91 22.75 -0.04
N SER A 129 20.82 24.06 0.18
CA SER A 129 21.97 24.91 0.55
C SER A 129 22.48 24.63 1.97
N ASN A 130 21.64 24.05 2.83
CA ASN A 130 21.97 23.74 4.22
C ASN A 130 22.02 22.22 4.46
N THR A 131 23.10 21.58 4.00
CA THR A 131 23.31 20.13 4.10
C THR A 131 24.53 19.80 4.93
N LEU A 132 24.50 18.65 5.61
CA LEU A 132 25.62 18.08 6.36
C LEU A 132 25.92 16.67 5.87
N PRO A 133 27.18 16.22 5.95
CA PRO A 133 27.54 14.82 5.77
C PRO A 133 26.82 13.94 6.79
N THR A 134 26.41 12.75 6.38
CA THR A 134 25.89 11.74 7.30
C THR A 134 27.01 11.27 8.23
N ARG A 135 26.65 10.90 9.47
CA ARG A 135 27.60 10.30 10.43
C ARG A 135 27.89 8.83 10.13
N ARG A 136 27.02 8.18 9.36
CA ARG A 136 27.16 6.80 8.88
C ARG A 136 26.47 6.62 7.53
N GLU A 137 26.80 5.58 6.83
CA GLU A 137 26.07 5.21 5.62
C GLU A 137 24.63 4.75 5.95
N ILE A 138 23.73 4.95 4.98
CA ILE A 138 22.36 4.43 5.05
C ILE A 138 22.43 2.92 4.81
N THR A 139 21.82 2.14 5.70
CA THR A 139 21.74 0.68 5.55
C THR A 139 20.40 0.26 4.94
N ILE A 140 20.33 -0.98 4.47
CA ILE A 140 19.09 -1.56 3.93
C ILE A 140 17.96 -1.57 4.99
N ARG A 141 18.33 -1.62 6.28
CA ARG A 141 17.38 -1.61 7.41
C ARG A 141 16.72 -0.25 7.63
N ASP A 142 17.36 0.86 7.26
CA ASP A 142 16.85 2.22 7.45
C ASP A 142 15.70 2.55 6.52
#